data_e60693ab07c1f3664e7433ce8ba54e04
#
_entry.id   e60693ab07c1f3664e7433ce8ba54e04
#
_cell.length_a   1.000
_cell.length_b   1.000
_cell.length_c   1.000
_cell.angle_alpha   90.00
_cell.angle_beta   90.00
_cell.angle_gamma   90.00
#
_symmetry.space_group_name_H-M   'P 1'
#
loop_
_entity.id
_entity.type
_entity.pdbx_description
1 polymer ?
#
loop_
_entity_poly.entity_id
_entity_poly.type
_entity_poly.pdbx_seq_one_letter_code
_entity_poly.pdbx_strand_id
1 'polypeptide(L)'
;MKNNRLLLFAGSLLIPIVVMAGPRSFQQAKAIAEKQAALLGVTIDQKAMTKARKQGSKGEITLSQESYYVFPNANSKGFTIVSGDDRLPEIVGYSSQGSYDENNLPEGFVSFMKAYQNLYNRVNLGDAEALKNLAEIKAWRNKKNASAASTSAVAPLLGNIEWDQTSPYNNMCPKYDSVHVAATGCVATAMAQVMAYYKYPKQLKADI
;
A
#
# COMPACT_ATOMS: atom_id res chain seq x y z
N MET A 1 60.75 40.55 -10.91
CA MET A 1 60.02 39.36 -11.44
C MET A 1 58.68 39.29 -10.70
N LYS A 2 57.56 39.65 -11.36
CA LYS A 2 56.22 39.64 -10.79
C LYS A 2 55.53 38.34 -11.18
N ASN A 3 55.23 37.44 -10.21
CA ASN A 3 54.49 36.21 -10.47
C ASN A 3 52.98 36.53 -10.43
N ASN A 4 52.35 36.58 -11.60
CA ASN A 4 50.90 36.60 -11.72
C ASN A 4 50.37 35.17 -11.54
N ARG A 5 49.79 34.88 -10.37
CA ARG A 5 48.97 33.67 -10.15
C ARG A 5 47.56 33.93 -10.68
N LEU A 6 47.24 33.36 -11.82
CA LEU A 6 45.90 33.34 -12.38
C LEU A 6 45.04 32.33 -11.57
N LEU A 7 44.16 32.84 -10.74
CA LEU A 7 43.15 32.07 -10.02
C LEU A 7 42.01 31.75 -11.00
N LEU A 8 42.00 30.51 -11.51
CA LEU A 8 40.84 29.96 -12.22
C LEU A 8 39.74 29.63 -11.21
N PHE A 9 38.72 30.48 -11.15
CA PHE A 9 37.46 30.14 -10.50
C PHE A 9 36.70 29.14 -11.39
N ALA A 10 36.75 27.86 -11.03
CA ALA A 10 35.83 26.87 -11.56
C ALA A 10 34.46 27.11 -10.96
N GLY A 11 33.65 27.93 -11.61
CA GLY A 11 32.24 28.10 -11.26
C GLY A 11 31.49 26.80 -11.51
N SER A 12 31.22 26.06 -10.44
CA SER A 12 30.31 24.92 -10.49
C SER A 12 28.91 25.43 -10.79
N LEU A 13 28.48 25.27 -12.02
CA LEU A 13 27.11 25.55 -12.45
C LEU A 13 26.19 24.49 -11.83
N LEU A 14 25.64 24.78 -10.65
CA LEU A 14 24.56 23.98 -10.04
C LEU A 14 23.31 24.16 -10.91
N ILE A 15 23.13 23.32 -11.91
CA ILE A 15 21.87 23.22 -12.62
C ILE A 15 20.86 22.62 -11.63
N PRO A 16 19.79 23.35 -11.27
CA PRO A 16 18.74 22.75 -10.45
C PRO A 16 18.10 21.62 -11.25
N ILE A 17 18.30 20.37 -10.81
CA ILE A 17 17.57 19.23 -11.34
C ILE A 17 16.13 19.42 -10.87
N VAL A 18 15.29 19.94 -11.75
CA VAL A 18 13.84 19.95 -11.53
C VAL A 18 13.41 18.49 -11.62
N VAL A 19 13.25 17.86 -10.46
CA VAL A 19 12.64 16.55 -10.37
C VAL A 19 11.17 16.74 -10.71
N MET A 20 10.81 16.55 -11.97
CA MET A 20 9.41 16.54 -12.39
C MET A 20 8.76 15.27 -11.83
N ALA A 21 7.69 15.43 -11.07
CA ALA A 21 6.89 14.32 -10.59
C ALA A 21 6.28 13.57 -11.78
N GLY A 22 6.38 12.24 -11.77
CA GLY A 22 5.91 11.41 -12.88
C GLY A 22 6.27 9.93 -12.76
N PRO A 23 6.33 9.22 -13.88
CA PRO A 23 6.59 7.79 -13.90
C PRO A 23 7.93 7.43 -13.25
N ARG A 24 7.91 6.42 -12.36
CA ARG A 24 9.12 5.87 -11.76
C ARG A 24 9.82 4.94 -12.71
N SER A 25 11.14 5.07 -12.81
CA SER A 25 11.95 4.05 -13.45
C SER A 25 11.99 2.76 -12.62
N PHE A 26 12.27 1.63 -13.27
CA PHE A 26 12.48 0.35 -12.60
C PHE A 26 13.53 0.44 -11.48
N GLN A 27 14.61 1.19 -11.68
CA GLN A 27 15.69 1.34 -10.69
C GLN A 27 15.22 2.12 -9.45
N GLN A 28 14.40 3.15 -9.64
CA GLN A 28 13.79 3.88 -8.51
C GLN A 28 12.82 2.98 -7.75
N ALA A 29 11.96 2.24 -8.45
CA ALA A 29 11.04 1.31 -7.82
C ALA A 29 11.78 0.18 -7.08
N LYS A 30 12.88 -0.33 -7.65
CA LYS A 30 13.74 -1.33 -7.02
C LYS A 30 14.33 -0.83 -5.70
N ALA A 31 14.88 0.38 -5.67
CA ALA A 31 15.45 0.96 -4.47
C ALA A 31 14.40 1.11 -3.33
N ILE A 32 13.16 1.48 -3.69
CA ILE A 32 12.04 1.54 -2.74
C ILE A 32 11.72 0.14 -2.20
N ALA A 33 11.65 -0.86 -3.09
CA ALA A 33 11.35 -2.23 -2.69
C ALA A 33 12.46 -2.84 -1.80
N GLU A 34 13.73 -2.57 -2.09
CA GLU A 34 14.87 -2.99 -1.27
C GLU A 34 14.80 -2.38 0.14
N LYS A 35 14.46 -1.10 0.23
CA LYS A 35 14.24 -0.42 1.52
C LYS A 35 13.09 -1.06 2.31
N GLN A 36 11.97 -1.36 1.65
CA GLN A 36 10.83 -2.02 2.29
C GLN A 36 11.18 -3.45 2.73
N ALA A 37 11.88 -4.22 1.89
CA ALA A 37 12.33 -5.57 2.24
C ALA A 37 13.26 -5.57 3.46
N ALA A 38 14.18 -4.61 3.55
CA ALA A 38 15.05 -4.44 4.72
C ALA A 38 14.27 -4.18 6.00
N LEU A 39 13.19 -3.38 5.96
CA LEU A 39 12.30 -3.16 7.11
C LEU A 39 11.58 -4.44 7.54
N LEU A 40 11.33 -5.36 6.61
CA LEU A 40 10.72 -6.66 6.88
C LEU A 40 11.74 -7.74 7.27
N GLY A 41 13.04 -7.42 7.32
CA GLY A 41 14.10 -8.36 7.62
C GLY A 41 14.36 -9.39 6.50
N VAL A 42 14.02 -9.04 5.26
CA VAL A 42 14.19 -9.91 4.08
C VAL A 42 14.96 -9.18 2.98
N THR A 43 15.36 -9.91 1.92
CA THR A 43 15.98 -9.37 0.73
C THR A 43 15.11 -9.64 -0.50
N ILE A 44 15.28 -8.84 -1.54
CA ILE A 44 14.58 -9.05 -2.82
C ILE A 44 15.24 -10.19 -3.60
N ASP A 45 14.42 -11.01 -4.26
CA ASP A 45 14.91 -12.04 -5.17
C ASP A 45 15.39 -11.43 -6.49
N GLN A 46 16.72 -11.30 -6.61
CA GLN A 46 17.37 -10.73 -7.82
C GLN A 46 17.11 -11.57 -9.08
N LYS A 47 16.88 -12.89 -8.97
CA LYS A 47 16.62 -13.78 -10.10
C LYS A 47 15.20 -13.66 -10.63
N ALA A 48 14.22 -13.54 -9.73
CA ALA A 48 12.82 -13.37 -10.12
C ALA A 48 12.57 -12.03 -10.83
N MET A 49 13.28 -10.96 -10.44
CA MET A 49 13.20 -9.65 -11.09
C MET A 49 13.57 -9.66 -12.59
N THR A 50 14.45 -10.55 -13.01
CA THR A 50 14.83 -10.69 -14.42
C THR A 50 13.69 -11.28 -15.25
N LYS A 51 12.82 -12.08 -14.65
CA LYS A 51 11.63 -12.66 -15.31
C LYS A 51 10.48 -11.65 -15.42
N ALA A 52 10.23 -10.85 -14.39
CA ALA A 52 9.18 -9.82 -14.39
C ALA A 52 9.37 -8.77 -15.53
N ARG A 53 10.58 -8.56 -15.98
CA ARG A 53 10.93 -7.65 -17.09
C ARG A 53 10.57 -8.19 -18.47
N LYS A 54 10.25 -9.49 -18.62
CA LYS A 54 10.04 -10.17 -19.92
C LYS A 54 8.62 -10.67 -20.18
N GLN A 55 7.73 -10.58 -19.24
CA GLN A 55 6.41 -11.20 -19.36
C GLN A 55 5.35 -10.16 -19.70
N GLY A 56 5.20 -9.89 -20.99
CA GLY A 56 3.97 -9.36 -21.56
C GLY A 56 2.91 -10.45 -21.48
N SER A 57 1.97 -10.39 -20.55
CA SER A 57 0.92 -11.37 -20.40
C SER A 57 -0.11 -11.23 -21.51
N LYS A 58 -0.32 -12.35 -22.20
CA LYS A 58 -1.45 -12.61 -23.08
C LYS A 58 -2.63 -13.02 -22.19
N GLY A 59 -3.55 -12.10 -21.91
CA GLY A 59 -4.73 -12.45 -21.11
C GLY A 59 -5.47 -11.21 -20.60
N GLU A 60 -6.73 -11.23 -20.63
CA GLU A 60 -7.83 -10.27 -20.59
C GLU A 60 -7.97 -9.35 -19.35
N ILE A 61 -6.91 -9.03 -18.62
CA ILE A 61 -6.79 -7.90 -17.71
C ILE A 61 -5.33 -7.46 -17.73
N THR A 62 -4.96 -6.69 -18.74
CA THR A 62 -3.64 -6.04 -18.79
C THR A 62 -3.64 -4.91 -17.77
N LEU A 63 -3.29 -5.21 -16.53
CA LEU A 63 -2.79 -4.21 -15.61
C LEU A 63 -1.47 -3.74 -16.25
N SER A 64 -1.41 -2.53 -16.77
CA SER A 64 -0.23 -2.06 -17.46
C SER A 64 0.97 -2.15 -16.51
N GLN A 65 2.04 -2.81 -16.93
CA GLN A 65 3.27 -2.98 -16.14
C GLN A 65 3.91 -1.65 -15.73
N GLU A 66 3.45 -0.56 -16.31
CA GLU A 66 3.92 0.79 -16.01
C GLU A 66 3.25 1.39 -14.78
N SER A 67 2.07 0.90 -14.37
CA SER A 67 1.38 1.45 -13.20
C SER A 67 1.95 0.98 -11.87
N TYR A 68 2.58 -0.18 -11.83
CA TYR A 68 3.26 -0.72 -10.64
C TYR A 68 4.34 -1.75 -11.01
N TYR A 69 5.20 -2.03 -10.05
CA TYR A 69 6.23 -3.05 -10.11
C TYR A 69 6.06 -4.04 -8.96
N VAL A 70 6.21 -5.33 -9.24
CA VAL A 70 6.20 -6.39 -8.22
C VAL A 70 7.61 -6.91 -8.00
N PHE A 71 8.04 -6.91 -6.76
CA PHE A 71 9.35 -7.38 -6.34
C PHE A 71 9.18 -8.55 -5.36
N PRO A 72 9.37 -9.80 -5.81
CA PRO A 72 9.36 -10.95 -4.93
C PRO A 72 10.51 -10.89 -3.92
N ASN A 73 10.24 -11.30 -2.70
CA ASN A 73 11.27 -11.47 -1.68
C ASN A 73 11.96 -12.84 -1.85
N ALA A 74 13.22 -12.90 -1.46
CA ALA A 74 14.00 -14.14 -1.50
C ALA A 74 13.34 -15.26 -0.66
N ASN A 75 13.52 -16.49 -1.09
CA ASN A 75 13.01 -17.69 -0.42
C ASN A 75 11.47 -17.71 -0.25
N SER A 76 10.73 -17.16 -1.19
CA SER A 76 9.26 -17.08 -1.18
C SER A 76 8.69 -16.44 0.10
N LYS A 77 9.42 -15.53 0.70
CA LYS A 77 9.02 -14.78 1.91
C LYS A 77 8.19 -13.54 1.56
N GLY A 78 7.21 -13.68 0.67
CA GLY A 78 6.33 -12.60 0.28
C GLY A 78 6.84 -11.77 -0.90
N PHE A 79 6.30 -10.58 -1.03
CA PHE A 79 6.59 -9.65 -2.14
C PHE A 79 6.29 -8.20 -1.74
N THR A 80 6.82 -7.27 -2.49
CA THR A 80 6.52 -5.84 -2.37
C THR A 80 6.01 -5.31 -3.71
N ILE A 81 4.93 -4.54 -3.68
CA ILE A 81 4.38 -3.84 -4.85
C ILE A 81 4.68 -2.35 -4.69
N VAL A 82 5.39 -1.81 -5.65
CA VAL A 82 5.79 -0.41 -5.70
C VAL A 82 5.03 0.30 -6.80
N SER A 83 4.53 1.48 -6.52
CA SER A 83 3.86 2.35 -7.48
C SER A 83 4.76 2.69 -8.66
N GLY A 84 4.22 2.71 -9.87
CA GLY A 84 4.89 3.15 -11.09
C GLY A 84 4.99 4.67 -11.26
N ASP A 85 4.46 5.47 -10.32
CA ASP A 85 4.45 6.94 -10.40
C ASP A 85 4.76 7.55 -9.04
N ASP A 86 5.55 8.62 -9.01
CA ASP A 86 6.00 9.25 -7.75
C ASP A 86 4.96 10.22 -7.15
N ARG A 87 3.92 10.56 -7.90
CA ARG A 87 2.74 11.27 -7.39
C ARG A 87 1.88 10.39 -6.49
N LEU A 88 1.96 9.06 -6.69
CA LEU A 88 1.28 8.05 -5.89
C LEU A 88 2.12 7.59 -4.70
N PRO A 89 1.51 6.97 -3.67
CA PRO A 89 2.26 6.36 -2.57
C PRO A 89 3.30 5.36 -3.07
N GLU A 90 4.51 5.37 -2.50
CA GLU A 90 5.61 4.50 -2.92
C GLU A 90 5.24 3.03 -2.87
N ILE A 91 4.69 2.58 -1.73
CA ILE A 91 4.26 1.19 -1.52
C ILE A 91 2.76 1.09 -1.76
N VAL A 92 2.37 0.27 -2.73
CA VAL A 92 0.97 -0.08 -3.01
C VAL A 92 0.51 -1.17 -2.06
N GLY A 93 1.38 -2.14 -1.79
CA GLY A 93 1.13 -3.22 -0.86
C GLY A 93 2.35 -4.12 -0.69
N TYR A 94 2.34 -4.96 0.34
CA TYR A 94 3.35 -5.98 0.55
C TYR A 94 2.77 -7.17 1.30
N SER A 95 3.43 -8.31 1.15
CA SER A 95 3.20 -9.50 1.97
C SER A 95 4.53 -9.97 2.55
N SER A 96 4.51 -10.44 3.78
CA SER A 96 5.67 -11.09 4.44
C SER A 96 5.68 -12.61 4.25
N GLN A 97 4.69 -13.15 3.56
CA GLN A 97 4.52 -14.60 3.34
C GLN A 97 4.00 -14.89 1.94
N GLY A 98 4.20 -16.14 1.48
CA GLY A 98 3.74 -16.60 0.18
C GLY A 98 4.52 -16.01 -0.99
N SER A 99 3.94 -16.12 -2.18
CA SER A 99 4.51 -15.62 -3.43
C SER A 99 3.44 -14.90 -4.26
N TYR A 100 3.87 -14.00 -5.12
CA TYR A 100 2.99 -13.38 -6.11
C TYR A 100 2.91 -14.29 -7.33
N ASP A 101 1.71 -14.80 -7.61
CA ASP A 101 1.40 -15.59 -8.80
C ASP A 101 0.29 -14.90 -9.59
N GLU A 102 0.63 -14.34 -10.74
CA GLU A 102 -0.30 -13.59 -11.61
C GLU A 102 -1.48 -14.44 -12.08
N ASN A 103 -1.30 -15.77 -12.18
CA ASN A 103 -2.33 -16.67 -12.66
C ASN A 103 -3.30 -17.14 -11.56
N ASN A 104 -2.99 -16.85 -10.31
CA ASN A 104 -3.77 -17.31 -9.15
C ASN A 104 -3.91 -16.22 -8.09
N LEU A 105 -4.41 -15.07 -8.50
CA LEU A 105 -4.65 -13.95 -7.58
C LEU A 105 -6.06 -14.05 -6.96
N PRO A 106 -6.19 -13.83 -5.65
CA PRO A 106 -7.50 -13.73 -5.01
C PRO A 106 -8.35 -12.60 -5.62
N GLU A 107 -9.66 -12.83 -5.77
CA GLU A 107 -10.57 -11.84 -6.38
C GLU A 107 -10.54 -10.47 -5.69
N GLY A 108 -10.45 -10.45 -4.35
CA GLY A 108 -10.33 -9.22 -3.57
C GLY A 108 -9.06 -8.45 -3.92
N PHE A 109 -7.94 -9.16 -4.14
CA PHE A 109 -6.69 -8.54 -4.57
C PHE A 109 -6.78 -7.99 -6.00
N VAL A 110 -7.39 -8.74 -6.92
CA VAL A 110 -7.65 -8.28 -8.30
C VAL A 110 -8.49 -7.01 -8.29
N SER A 111 -9.55 -6.97 -7.49
CA SER A 111 -10.42 -5.80 -7.33
C SER A 111 -9.68 -4.59 -6.78
N PHE A 112 -8.82 -4.79 -5.78
CA PHE A 112 -7.95 -3.75 -5.23
C PHE A 112 -6.99 -3.20 -6.30
N MET A 113 -6.34 -4.06 -7.07
CA MET A 113 -5.39 -3.65 -8.11
C MET A 113 -6.09 -2.93 -9.28
N LYS A 114 -7.34 -3.29 -9.61
CA LYS A 114 -8.17 -2.53 -10.56
C LYS A 114 -8.47 -1.11 -10.06
N ALA A 115 -8.84 -0.96 -8.79
CA ALA A 115 -9.07 0.35 -8.19
C ALA A 115 -7.78 1.20 -8.19
N TYR A 116 -6.63 0.59 -7.87
CA TYR A 116 -5.34 1.25 -7.97
C TYR A 116 -5.03 1.69 -9.41
N GLN A 117 -5.27 0.85 -10.41
CA GLN A 117 -5.06 1.17 -11.82
C GLN A 117 -5.93 2.35 -12.26
N ASN A 118 -7.18 2.41 -11.82
CA ASN A 118 -8.06 3.54 -12.09
C ASN A 118 -7.50 4.84 -11.51
N LEU A 119 -7.00 4.80 -10.27
CA LEU A 119 -6.36 5.96 -9.65
C LEU A 119 -5.11 6.39 -10.43
N TYR A 120 -4.25 5.46 -10.82
CA TYR A 120 -3.06 5.71 -11.64
C TYR A 120 -3.45 6.41 -12.95
N ASN A 121 -4.47 5.90 -13.66
CA ASN A 121 -4.95 6.48 -14.91
C ASN A 121 -5.47 7.90 -14.71
N ARG A 122 -6.28 8.15 -13.67
CA ARG A 122 -6.78 9.49 -13.33
C ARG A 122 -5.63 10.48 -13.08
N VAL A 123 -4.61 10.05 -12.34
CA VAL A 123 -3.43 10.88 -12.07
C VAL A 123 -2.67 11.21 -13.35
N ASN A 124 -2.51 10.24 -14.25
CA ASN A 124 -1.83 10.44 -15.54
C ASN A 124 -2.61 11.35 -16.49
N LEU A 125 -3.94 11.32 -16.42
CA LEU A 125 -4.82 12.24 -17.18
C LEU A 125 -4.89 13.64 -16.55
N GLY A 126 -4.23 13.87 -15.42
CA GLY A 126 -4.25 15.16 -14.73
C GLY A 126 -5.56 15.48 -14.02
N ASP A 127 -6.31 14.45 -13.59
CA ASP A 127 -7.55 14.63 -12.85
C ASP A 127 -7.31 15.45 -11.57
N ALA A 128 -7.87 16.65 -11.52
CA ALA A 128 -7.63 17.62 -10.47
C ALA A 128 -8.11 17.14 -9.09
N GLU A 129 -9.22 16.40 -9.05
CA GLU A 129 -9.75 15.84 -7.81
C GLU A 129 -8.84 14.73 -7.26
N ALA A 130 -8.38 13.81 -8.13
CA ALA A 130 -7.45 12.75 -7.74
C ALA A 130 -6.14 13.33 -7.21
N LEU A 131 -5.58 14.33 -7.89
CA LEU A 131 -4.35 15.01 -7.49
C LEU A 131 -4.51 15.77 -6.16
N LYS A 132 -5.65 16.45 -5.95
CA LYS A 132 -5.97 17.12 -4.69
C LYS A 132 -6.05 16.11 -3.54
N ASN A 133 -6.80 15.04 -3.70
CA ASN A 133 -6.97 14.00 -2.68
C ASN A 133 -5.62 13.35 -2.30
N LEU A 134 -4.77 13.09 -3.29
CA LEU A 134 -3.41 12.58 -3.03
C LEU A 134 -2.54 13.57 -2.26
N ALA A 135 -2.61 14.85 -2.57
CA ALA A 135 -1.89 15.89 -1.85
C ALA A 135 -2.35 15.99 -0.38
N GLU A 136 -3.65 15.91 -0.13
CA GLU A 136 -4.22 15.89 1.23
C GLU A 136 -3.79 14.66 2.03
N ILE A 137 -3.81 13.47 1.42
CA ILE A 137 -3.32 12.22 2.04
C ILE A 137 -1.84 12.33 2.38
N LYS A 138 -1.03 12.88 1.47
CA LYS A 138 0.41 13.08 1.68
C LYS A 138 0.66 14.07 2.82
N ALA A 139 -0.06 15.17 2.87
CA ALA A 139 0.04 16.17 3.94
C ALA A 139 -0.35 15.57 5.31
N TRP A 140 -1.44 14.80 5.35
CA TRP A 140 -1.88 14.10 6.56
C TRP A 140 -0.84 13.09 7.07
N ARG A 141 -0.25 12.27 6.17
CA ARG A 141 0.81 11.30 6.51
C ARG A 141 2.04 12.01 7.08
N ASN A 142 2.48 13.10 6.44
CA ASN A 142 3.63 13.86 6.91
C ASN A 142 3.38 14.46 8.30
N LYS A 143 2.19 14.99 8.56
CA LYS A 143 1.79 15.49 9.87
C LYS A 143 1.82 14.38 10.92
N LYS A 144 1.30 13.19 10.59
CA LYS A 144 1.28 12.04 11.48
C LYS A 144 2.69 11.52 11.79
N ASN A 145 3.56 11.46 10.80
CA ASN A 145 4.96 11.06 10.99
C ASN A 145 5.75 12.05 11.84
N ALA A 146 5.50 13.34 11.68
CA ALA A 146 6.08 14.37 12.54
C ALA A 146 5.60 14.28 13.99
N SER A 147 4.34 13.87 14.22
CA SER A 147 3.80 13.63 15.55
C SER A 147 4.28 12.30 16.15
N ALA A 148 4.62 11.30 15.32
CA ALA A 148 5.04 9.97 15.78
C ALA A 148 6.39 9.96 16.49
N ALA A 149 7.19 11.02 16.36
CA ALA A 149 8.44 11.20 17.11
C ALA A 149 8.24 11.36 18.64
N SER A 150 6.99 11.47 19.12
CA SER A 150 6.64 11.59 20.54
C SER A 150 5.49 10.65 20.96
N THR A 151 5.30 9.52 20.30
CA THR A 151 4.23 8.60 20.68
C THR A 151 4.62 7.78 21.91
N SER A 152 4.11 8.18 23.06
CA SER A 152 3.73 7.19 24.07
C SER A 152 2.78 6.18 23.41
N ALA A 153 3.05 4.88 23.58
CA ALA A 153 2.18 3.84 23.05
C ALA A 153 0.73 4.11 23.51
N VAL A 154 -0.18 4.27 22.55
CA VAL A 154 -1.60 4.39 22.87
C VAL A 154 -2.11 2.99 23.20
N ALA A 155 -2.56 2.79 24.42
CA ALA A 155 -3.15 1.52 24.82
C ALA A 155 -4.42 1.21 23.96
N PRO A 156 -4.66 -0.07 23.63
CA PRO A 156 -5.87 -0.46 22.92
C PRO A 156 -7.12 0.03 23.67
N LEU A 157 -8.01 0.75 22.97
CA LEU A 157 -9.21 1.33 23.57
C LEU A 157 -10.20 0.25 24.03
N LEU A 158 -10.34 -0.83 23.25
CA LEU A 158 -11.37 -1.85 23.46
C LEU A 158 -11.03 -2.87 24.57
N GLY A 159 -9.82 -2.80 25.15
CA GLY A 159 -9.40 -3.69 26.24
C GLY A 159 -9.50 -5.17 25.86
N ASN A 160 -10.32 -5.91 26.60
CA ASN A 160 -10.51 -7.36 26.42
C ASN A 160 -11.66 -7.73 25.46
N ILE A 161 -12.16 -6.80 24.65
CA ILE A 161 -13.18 -7.11 23.66
C ILE A 161 -12.47 -7.66 22.42
N GLU A 162 -12.50 -9.00 22.27
CA GLU A 162 -11.81 -9.75 21.23
C GLU A 162 -12.78 -10.50 20.33
N TRP A 163 -13.83 -9.81 19.87
CA TRP A 163 -14.83 -10.43 19.02
C TRP A 163 -14.34 -10.61 17.60
N ASP A 164 -14.70 -11.71 17.00
CA ASP A 164 -14.41 -12.01 15.61
C ASP A 164 -15.68 -12.20 14.76
N GLN A 165 -15.59 -12.75 13.58
CA GLN A 165 -16.69 -12.90 12.64
C GLN A 165 -17.24 -14.34 12.59
N THR A 166 -16.68 -15.23 13.40
CA THR A 166 -16.99 -16.66 13.41
C THR A 166 -17.74 -17.06 14.69
N SER A 167 -17.98 -18.34 14.90
CA SER A 167 -18.65 -18.83 16.12
C SER A 167 -17.87 -18.44 17.39
N PRO A 168 -18.57 -17.97 18.43
CA PRO A 168 -20.03 -17.94 18.62
C PRO A 168 -20.73 -16.70 18.06
N TYR A 169 -20.01 -15.69 17.58
CA TYR A 169 -20.55 -14.37 17.24
C TYR A 169 -21.45 -14.37 15.99
N ASN A 170 -21.26 -15.34 15.09
CA ASN A 170 -22.08 -15.49 13.89
C ASN A 170 -23.21 -16.51 13.99
N ASN A 171 -23.49 -17.04 15.17
CA ASN A 171 -24.47 -18.14 15.32
C ASN A 171 -25.89 -17.77 14.85
N MET A 172 -26.23 -16.49 14.85
CA MET A 172 -27.51 -15.96 14.37
C MET A 172 -27.48 -15.49 12.91
N CYS A 173 -26.33 -15.58 12.25
CA CYS A 173 -26.23 -15.21 10.83
C CYS A 173 -26.90 -16.24 9.94
N PRO A 174 -27.38 -15.84 8.74
CA PRO A 174 -27.94 -16.78 7.76
C PRO A 174 -26.95 -17.85 7.37
N LYS A 175 -27.44 -19.04 7.10
CA LYS A 175 -26.66 -20.09 6.46
C LYS A 175 -26.61 -19.85 4.96
N TYR A 176 -25.42 -19.99 4.36
CA TYR A 176 -25.26 -19.89 2.91
C TYR A 176 -25.24 -21.27 2.23
N ASP A 177 -25.08 -22.34 3.02
CA ASP A 177 -25.30 -23.73 2.61
C ASP A 177 -25.81 -24.58 3.79
N SER A 178 -25.90 -25.90 3.64
CA SER A 178 -26.42 -26.81 4.66
C SER A 178 -25.54 -26.89 5.93
N VAL A 179 -24.29 -26.47 5.85
CA VAL A 179 -23.29 -26.67 6.91
C VAL A 179 -22.76 -25.32 7.45
N HIS A 180 -22.54 -24.36 6.57
CA HIS A 180 -21.80 -23.14 6.91
C HIS A 180 -22.73 -21.95 7.21
N VAL A 181 -22.42 -21.25 8.29
CA VAL A 181 -23.05 -19.99 8.67
C VAL A 181 -22.23 -18.84 8.11
N ALA A 182 -22.88 -17.81 7.59
CA ALA A 182 -22.20 -16.63 7.10
C ALA A 182 -21.43 -15.92 8.22
N ALA A 183 -20.29 -15.28 7.88
CA ALA A 183 -19.58 -14.41 8.81
C ALA A 183 -20.41 -13.18 9.12
N THR A 184 -20.24 -12.59 10.32
CA THR A 184 -20.94 -11.36 10.73
C THR A 184 -20.61 -10.14 9.88
N GLY A 185 -19.48 -10.14 9.19
CA GLY A 185 -18.95 -9.01 8.44
C GLY A 185 -18.07 -8.07 9.28
N CYS A 186 -16.93 -7.67 8.74
CA CYS A 186 -15.91 -6.90 9.48
C CYS A 186 -16.42 -5.57 10.02
N VAL A 187 -17.25 -4.85 9.27
CA VAL A 187 -17.82 -3.56 9.69
C VAL A 187 -18.79 -3.74 10.84
N ALA A 188 -19.70 -4.72 10.75
CA ALA A 188 -20.65 -5.01 11.79
C ALA A 188 -19.95 -5.42 13.10
N THR A 189 -18.94 -6.30 13.01
CA THR A 189 -18.16 -6.73 14.18
C THR A 189 -17.41 -5.56 14.82
N ALA A 190 -16.73 -4.72 14.03
CA ALA A 190 -16.02 -3.56 14.54
C ALA A 190 -16.97 -2.57 15.22
N MET A 191 -18.13 -2.28 14.62
CA MET A 191 -19.15 -1.42 15.20
C MET A 191 -19.68 -1.99 16.51
N ALA A 192 -20.01 -3.28 16.55
CA ALA A 192 -20.50 -3.96 17.74
C ALA A 192 -19.50 -3.90 18.91
N GLN A 193 -18.20 -4.07 18.65
CA GLN A 193 -17.14 -3.93 19.65
C GLN A 193 -17.09 -2.50 20.23
N VAL A 194 -17.18 -1.47 19.39
CA VAL A 194 -17.23 -0.07 19.85
C VAL A 194 -18.50 0.19 20.69
N MET A 195 -19.66 -0.29 20.24
CA MET A 195 -20.91 -0.17 20.97
C MET A 195 -20.85 -0.87 22.34
N ALA A 196 -20.26 -2.06 22.39
CA ALA A 196 -20.05 -2.81 23.63
C ALA A 196 -19.12 -2.07 24.60
N TYR A 197 -18.04 -1.49 24.11
CA TYR A 197 -17.10 -0.71 24.92
C TYR A 197 -17.78 0.50 25.56
N TYR A 198 -18.55 1.26 24.79
CA TYR A 198 -19.27 2.43 25.28
C TYR A 198 -20.60 2.09 25.99
N LYS A 199 -21.00 0.82 25.96
CA LYS A 199 -22.31 0.35 26.49
C LYS A 199 -23.49 1.16 25.94
N TYR A 200 -23.43 1.43 24.63
CA TYR A 200 -24.40 2.27 23.91
C TYR A 200 -24.73 1.69 22.53
N PRO A 201 -26.00 1.71 22.09
CA PRO A 201 -27.18 2.12 22.88
C PRO A 201 -27.54 1.11 24.01
N LYS A 202 -28.16 1.57 25.04
CA LYS A 202 -28.62 0.69 26.15
C LYS A 202 -29.73 -0.27 25.72
N GLN A 203 -30.47 0.11 24.69
CA GLN A 203 -31.56 -0.65 24.11
C GLN A 203 -31.73 -0.27 22.64
N LEU A 204 -31.98 -1.24 21.78
CA LEU A 204 -32.36 -0.99 20.39
C LEU A 204 -33.82 -0.50 20.36
N LYS A 205 -34.10 0.48 19.49
CA LYS A 205 -35.43 1.09 19.38
C LYS A 205 -36.39 0.29 18.50
N ALA A 206 -35.91 -0.67 17.74
CA ALA A 206 -36.67 -1.54 16.87
C ALA A 206 -36.00 -2.91 16.75
N ASP A 207 -36.78 -3.95 16.53
CA ASP A 207 -36.30 -5.24 16.11
C ASP A 207 -35.76 -5.11 14.67
N ILE A 208 -34.64 -5.76 14.42
CA ILE A 208 -33.96 -5.77 13.11
C ILE A 208 -34.41 -7.01 12.35
#